data_d9a653d30ec7004786f490718c417227
#
_entry.id   d9a653d30ec7004786f490718c417227
#
_cell.length_a   1.000
_cell.length_b   1.000
_cell.length_c   1.000
_cell.angle_alpha   90.00
_cell.angle_beta   90.00
_cell.angle_gamma   90.00
#
_symmetry.space_group_name_H-M   'P 1'
#
loop_
_entity.id
_entity.type
_entity.pdbx_description
1 polymer ?
#
loop_
_entity_poly.entity_id
_entity_poly.type
_entity_poly.pdbx_seq_one_letter_code
_entity_poly.pdbx_strand_id
1 'polypeptide(L)'
;MPAPTADELATIGARLRAILVPYESRLETASIYNIPTLRRPGAKAHDWFAFVKPVAKHVSFYLLPVYTWPTLLEGLSPALGKRLTGKSVFTFPALDEPLAAELEALVARAHAAYVGGGA
;
A
#
# COMPACT_ATOMS: atom_id res chain seq x y z
N MET A 1 20.22 -6.10 -13.96
CA MET A 1 20.20 -5.83 -12.51
C MET A 1 19.91 -7.12 -11.77
N PRO A 2 20.69 -7.43 -10.74
CA PRO A 2 20.37 -8.62 -9.94
C PRO A 2 19.07 -8.44 -9.20
N ALA A 3 18.39 -9.55 -8.90
CA ALA A 3 17.19 -9.53 -8.07
C ALA A 3 17.55 -9.07 -6.65
N PRO A 4 16.62 -8.42 -5.92
CA PRO A 4 16.89 -8.02 -4.55
C PRO A 4 17.16 -9.23 -3.65
N THR A 5 18.04 -9.04 -2.67
CA THR A 5 18.33 -10.08 -1.67
C THR A 5 17.17 -10.18 -0.67
N ALA A 6 17.16 -11.27 0.13
CA ALA A 6 16.18 -11.42 1.19
C ALA A 6 16.24 -10.26 2.19
N ASP A 7 17.46 -9.77 2.52
CA ASP A 7 17.62 -8.64 3.42
C ASP A 7 17.07 -7.34 2.83
N GLU A 8 17.29 -7.13 1.54
CA GLU A 8 16.74 -5.98 0.83
C GLU A 8 15.21 -6.02 0.81
N LEU A 9 14.63 -7.19 0.54
CA LEU A 9 13.18 -7.37 0.56
C LEU A 9 12.60 -7.14 1.96
N ALA A 10 13.29 -7.61 3.00
CA ALA A 10 12.87 -7.37 4.39
C ALA A 10 12.86 -5.88 4.71
N THR A 11 13.87 -5.15 4.26
CA THR A 11 13.98 -3.70 4.47
C THR A 11 12.86 -2.96 3.75
N ILE A 12 12.58 -3.34 2.49
CA ILE A 12 11.47 -2.77 1.73
C ILE A 12 10.13 -3.02 2.45
N GLY A 13 9.89 -4.26 2.85
CA GLY A 13 8.68 -4.63 3.56
C GLY A 13 8.49 -3.86 4.87
N ALA A 14 9.56 -3.70 5.64
CA ALA A 14 9.52 -2.93 6.88
C ALA A 14 9.19 -1.46 6.62
N ARG A 15 9.79 -0.86 5.59
CA ARG A 15 9.51 0.54 5.23
C ARG A 15 8.07 0.73 4.76
N LEU A 16 7.55 -0.21 3.98
CA LEU A 16 6.16 -0.15 3.53
C LEU A 16 5.18 -0.32 4.69
N ARG A 17 5.45 -1.25 5.60
CA ARG A 17 4.62 -1.43 6.80
C ARG A 17 4.64 -0.20 7.69
N ALA A 18 5.78 0.50 7.77
CA ALA A 18 5.89 1.73 8.55
C ALA A 18 4.93 2.82 8.04
N ILE A 19 4.65 2.85 6.73
CA ILE A 19 3.69 3.79 6.15
C ILE A 19 2.29 3.56 6.73
N LEU A 20 1.94 2.32 7.04
CA LEU A 20 0.61 1.97 7.54
C LEU A 20 0.46 2.12 9.06
N VAL A 21 1.57 2.20 9.80
CA VAL A 21 1.54 2.28 11.26
C VAL A 21 0.63 3.40 11.80
N PRO A 22 0.64 4.64 11.24
CA PRO A 22 -0.22 5.70 11.76
C PRO A 22 -1.71 5.39 11.65
N TYR A 23 -2.09 4.45 10.79
CA TYR A 23 -3.51 4.12 10.55
C TYR A 23 -3.99 2.94 11.38
N GLU A 24 -3.10 2.21 12.04
CA GLU A 24 -3.45 1.05 12.86
C GLU A 24 -4.36 1.43 14.04
N SER A 25 -4.20 2.63 14.59
CA SER A 25 -5.04 3.11 15.68
C SER A 25 -6.37 3.68 15.20
N ARG A 26 -6.52 3.92 13.91
CA ARG A 26 -7.71 4.54 13.30
C ARG A 26 -8.56 3.54 12.54
N LEU A 27 -8.02 2.37 12.26
CA LEU A 27 -8.67 1.34 11.48
C LEU A 27 -8.66 0.02 12.25
N GLU A 28 -9.53 -0.89 11.85
CA GLU A 28 -9.60 -2.21 12.44
C GLU A 28 -8.57 -3.13 11.79
N THR A 29 -7.84 -3.89 12.60
CA THR A 29 -6.91 -4.89 12.11
C THR A 29 -7.69 -6.16 11.76
N ALA A 30 -7.40 -6.73 10.59
CA ALA A 30 -8.03 -7.96 10.13
C ALA A 30 -6.96 -8.83 9.47
N SER A 31 -7.35 -9.93 8.86
CA SER A 31 -6.43 -10.83 8.18
C SER A 31 -7.01 -11.24 6.84
N ILE A 32 -6.16 -11.23 5.81
CA ILE A 32 -6.49 -11.73 4.47
C ILE A 32 -5.37 -12.70 4.06
N TYR A 33 -5.71 -13.96 3.78
CA TYR A 33 -4.72 -15.02 3.47
C TYR A 33 -3.60 -15.09 4.51
N ASN A 34 -3.94 -14.97 5.80
CA ASN A 34 -2.99 -14.93 6.93
C ASN A 34 -2.04 -13.72 6.91
N ILE A 35 -2.36 -12.68 6.15
CA ILE A 35 -1.59 -11.43 6.09
C ILE A 35 -2.35 -10.37 6.88
N PRO A 36 -1.70 -9.67 7.84
CA PRO A 36 -2.35 -8.57 8.54
C PRO A 36 -2.76 -7.47 7.57
N THR A 37 -3.99 -7.01 7.67
CA THR A 37 -4.53 -5.94 6.85
C THR A 37 -5.34 -4.98 7.70
N LEU A 38 -5.63 -3.80 7.16
CA LEU A 38 -6.41 -2.77 7.82
C LEU A 38 -7.73 -2.57 7.08
N ARG A 39 -8.78 -2.28 7.83
CA ARG A 39 -10.09 -1.91 7.28
C ARG A 39 -10.79 -0.96 8.24
N ARG A 40 -11.76 -0.19 7.73
CA ARG A 40 -12.55 0.67 8.61
C ARG A 40 -13.44 -0.17 9.51
N PRO A 41 -13.74 0.29 10.76
CA PRO A 41 -14.63 -0.44 11.65
C PRO A 41 -15.98 -0.68 10.99
N GLY A 42 -16.49 -1.91 11.10
CA GLY A 42 -17.75 -2.30 10.50
C GLY A 42 -17.70 -2.55 9.01
N ALA A 43 -16.52 -2.57 8.38
CA ALA A 43 -16.36 -2.83 6.96
C ALA A 43 -16.82 -4.24 6.61
N LYS A 44 -17.34 -4.39 5.39
CA LYS A 44 -17.70 -5.70 4.83
C LYS A 44 -16.43 -6.49 4.48
N ALA A 45 -16.60 -7.80 4.27
CA ALA A 45 -15.49 -8.74 4.10
C ALA A 45 -14.44 -8.36 3.04
N HIS A 46 -14.82 -7.61 2.01
CA HIS A 46 -13.91 -7.24 0.92
C HIS A 46 -13.57 -5.75 0.90
N ASP A 47 -13.90 -5.02 1.96
CA ASP A 47 -13.67 -3.58 2.05
C ASP A 47 -12.38 -3.33 2.83
N TRP A 48 -11.24 -3.73 2.22
CA TRP A 48 -9.92 -3.57 2.83
C TRP A 48 -9.35 -2.19 2.53
N PHE A 49 -8.50 -1.68 3.43
CA PHE A 49 -7.76 -0.44 3.17
C PHE A 49 -6.43 -0.73 2.49
N ALA A 50 -5.51 -1.42 3.17
CA ALA A 50 -4.18 -1.66 2.65
C ALA A 50 -3.51 -2.84 3.37
N PHE A 51 -2.57 -3.50 2.67
CA PHE A 51 -1.71 -4.50 3.30
C PHE A 51 -0.44 -4.69 2.48
N VAL A 52 0.58 -5.29 3.10
CA VAL A 52 1.89 -5.54 2.51
C VAL A 52 2.07 -7.04 2.36
N LYS A 53 2.42 -7.50 1.16
CA LYS A 53 2.64 -8.91 0.87
C LYS A 53 4.03 -9.13 0.26
N PRO A 54 4.99 -9.67 1.03
CA PRO A 54 6.29 -10.05 0.47
C PRO A 54 6.14 -11.25 -0.48
N VAL A 55 6.85 -11.19 -1.61
CA VAL A 55 6.96 -12.31 -2.54
C VAL A 55 8.43 -12.51 -2.91
N ALA A 56 8.74 -13.49 -3.78
CA ALA A 56 10.11 -13.95 -4.00
C ALA A 56 11.07 -12.86 -4.52
N LYS A 57 10.59 -11.91 -5.36
CA LYS A 57 11.46 -10.95 -6.05
C LYS A 57 11.10 -9.49 -5.81
N HIS A 58 10.03 -9.24 -5.05
CA HIS A 58 9.57 -7.89 -4.74
C HIS A 58 8.67 -7.92 -3.51
N VAL A 59 8.26 -6.74 -3.06
CA VAL A 59 7.25 -6.62 -2.02
C VAL A 59 6.04 -5.91 -2.64
N SER A 60 4.87 -6.50 -2.49
CA SER A 60 3.62 -5.92 -2.99
C SER A 60 2.96 -5.07 -1.91
N PHE A 61 2.49 -3.89 -2.30
CA PHE A 61 1.73 -2.99 -1.44
C PHE A 61 0.34 -2.84 -2.05
N TYR A 62 -0.65 -3.40 -1.38
CA TYR A 62 -2.04 -3.30 -1.82
C TYR A 62 -2.69 -2.10 -1.18
N LEU A 63 -3.28 -1.22 -1.99
CA LEU A 63 -3.96 -0.01 -1.54
C LEU A 63 -5.32 0.03 -2.23
N LEU A 64 -6.32 -0.55 -1.60
CA LEU A 64 -7.61 -0.84 -2.23
C LEU A 64 -8.41 0.41 -2.61
N PRO A 65 -8.36 1.54 -1.87
CA PRO A 65 -9.10 2.73 -2.27
C PRO A 65 -8.78 3.25 -3.66
N VAL A 66 -7.58 3.02 -4.20
CA VAL A 66 -7.26 3.49 -5.56
C VAL A 66 -8.07 2.75 -6.64
N TYR A 67 -8.57 1.56 -6.33
CA TYR A 67 -9.46 0.85 -7.23
C TYR A 67 -10.86 1.48 -7.22
N THR A 68 -11.35 1.84 -6.03
CA THR A 68 -12.66 2.47 -5.87
C THR A 68 -12.65 3.92 -6.37
N TRP A 69 -11.57 4.65 -6.11
CA TRP A 69 -11.42 6.05 -6.48
C TRP A 69 -10.16 6.25 -7.31
N PRO A 70 -10.20 5.94 -8.63
CA PRO A 70 -9.01 6.04 -9.50
C PRO A 70 -8.43 7.44 -9.60
N THR A 71 -9.18 8.48 -9.27
CA THR A 71 -8.67 9.86 -9.25
C THR A 71 -7.53 10.04 -8.25
N LEU A 72 -7.41 9.16 -7.26
CA LEU A 72 -6.27 9.16 -6.34
C LEU A 72 -4.94 8.96 -7.05
N LEU A 73 -4.96 8.32 -8.22
CA LEU A 73 -3.76 8.04 -9.01
C LEU A 73 -3.32 9.24 -9.87
N GLU A 74 -4.11 10.28 -9.95
CA GLU A 74 -3.76 11.47 -10.72
C GLU A 74 -2.57 12.19 -10.09
N GLY A 75 -1.64 12.64 -10.94
CA GLY A 75 -0.48 13.39 -10.48
C GLY A 75 0.65 12.55 -9.92
N LEU A 76 0.58 11.21 -10.00
CA LEU A 76 1.70 10.37 -9.58
C LEU A 76 2.91 10.59 -10.48
N SER A 77 4.12 10.58 -9.88
CA SER A 77 5.34 10.61 -10.66
C SER A 77 5.45 9.36 -11.54
N PRO A 78 6.21 9.42 -12.66
CA PRO A 78 6.46 8.21 -13.46
C PRO A 78 7.10 7.09 -12.64
N ALA A 79 7.93 7.43 -11.65
CA ALA A 79 8.60 6.43 -10.81
C ALA A 79 7.59 5.61 -9.99
N LEU A 80 6.61 6.26 -9.38
CA LEU A 80 5.58 5.55 -8.61
C LEU A 80 4.54 4.92 -9.53
N GLY A 81 4.16 5.61 -10.60
CA GLY A 81 3.20 5.07 -11.57
C GLY A 81 3.64 3.75 -12.17
N LYS A 82 4.95 3.56 -12.40
CA LYS A 82 5.49 2.30 -12.90
C LYS A 82 5.37 1.16 -11.91
N ARG A 83 5.22 1.45 -10.63
CA ARG A 83 5.08 0.41 -9.61
C ARG A 83 3.67 -0.16 -9.55
N LEU A 84 2.69 0.53 -10.10
CA LEU A 84 1.30 0.04 -10.16
C LEU A 84 1.21 -1.06 -11.23
N THR A 85 1.15 -2.30 -10.79
CA THR A 85 1.14 -3.47 -11.68
C THR A 85 -0.22 -4.13 -11.81
N GLY A 86 -1.19 -3.67 -11.04
CA GLY A 86 -2.58 -4.12 -11.10
C GLY A 86 -3.49 -2.96 -10.75
N LYS A 87 -4.77 -3.25 -10.50
CA LYS A 87 -5.76 -2.19 -10.23
C LYS A 87 -5.55 -1.51 -8.88
N SER A 88 -4.96 -2.20 -7.92
CA SER A 88 -4.77 -1.70 -6.56
C SER A 88 -3.46 -2.15 -5.93
N VAL A 89 -2.52 -2.65 -6.71
CA VAL A 89 -1.28 -3.21 -6.19
C VAL A 89 -0.06 -2.50 -6.79
N PHE A 90 0.83 -2.05 -5.90
CA PHE A 90 2.14 -1.52 -6.26
C PHE A 90 3.20 -2.56 -5.92
N THR A 91 4.14 -2.81 -6.84
CA THR A 91 5.21 -3.79 -6.62
C THR A 91 6.56 -3.07 -6.54
N PHE A 92 7.32 -3.39 -5.49
CA PHE A 92 8.60 -2.74 -5.20
C PHE A 92 9.73 -3.75 -5.15
N PRO A 93 10.47 -3.92 -6.27
CA PRO A 93 11.73 -4.66 -6.23
C PRO A 93 12.85 -3.83 -5.60
N ALA A 94 12.63 -2.50 -5.50
CA ALA A 94 13.51 -1.56 -4.83
C ALA A 94 12.65 -0.40 -4.32
N LEU A 95 13.10 0.27 -3.27
CA LEU A 95 12.37 1.39 -2.69
C LEU A 95 13.37 2.40 -2.14
N ASP A 96 13.37 3.63 -2.70
CA ASP A 96 14.15 4.73 -2.15
C ASP A 96 13.24 5.67 -1.35
N GLU A 97 13.82 6.60 -0.61
CA GLU A 97 13.06 7.51 0.24
C GLU A 97 12.14 8.47 -0.52
N PRO A 98 12.53 9.07 -1.66
CA PRO A 98 11.58 9.87 -2.44
C PRO A 98 10.35 9.08 -2.88
N LEU A 99 10.55 7.83 -3.29
CA LEU A 99 9.45 6.96 -3.71
C LEU A 99 8.56 6.59 -2.51
N ALA A 100 9.17 6.26 -1.37
CA ALA A 100 8.44 5.96 -0.15
C ALA A 100 7.63 7.17 0.33
N ALA A 101 8.20 8.37 0.27
CA ALA A 101 7.51 9.59 0.66
C ALA A 101 6.31 9.88 -0.23
N GLU A 102 6.44 9.66 -1.53
CA GLU A 102 5.32 9.84 -2.46
C GLU A 102 4.21 8.83 -2.20
N LEU A 103 4.56 7.57 -1.96
CA LEU A 103 3.58 6.56 -1.59
C LEU A 103 2.89 6.90 -0.27
N GLU A 104 3.64 7.39 0.71
CA GLU A 104 3.09 7.83 2.00
C GLU A 104 2.06 8.93 1.83
N ALA A 105 2.32 9.91 0.96
CA ALA A 105 1.37 10.97 0.64
C ALA A 105 0.11 10.41 -0.04
N LEU A 106 0.29 9.46 -0.97
CA LEU A 106 -0.85 8.80 -1.62
C LEU A 106 -1.70 8.04 -0.60
N VAL A 107 -1.07 7.33 0.33
CA VAL A 107 -1.77 6.59 1.39
C VAL A 107 -2.60 7.54 2.25
N ALA A 108 -2.07 8.72 2.57
CA ALA A 108 -2.81 9.72 3.34
C ALA A 108 -4.07 10.18 2.60
N ARG A 109 -3.96 10.44 1.30
CA ARG A 109 -5.13 10.81 0.48
C ARG A 109 -6.13 9.65 0.38
N ALA A 110 -5.61 8.43 0.21
CA ALA A 110 -6.44 7.23 0.13
C ALA A 110 -7.20 6.99 1.43
N HIS A 111 -6.56 7.20 2.57
CA HIS A 111 -7.20 7.06 3.87
C HIS A 111 -8.34 8.09 4.02
N ALA A 112 -8.11 9.34 3.65
CA ALA A 112 -9.12 10.39 3.71
C ALA A 112 -10.34 10.02 2.85
N ALA A 113 -10.11 9.50 1.64
CA ALA A 113 -11.19 9.04 0.76
C ALA A 113 -11.93 7.84 1.36
N TYR A 114 -11.19 6.89 1.90
CA TYR A 114 -11.73 5.64 2.43
C TYR A 114 -12.65 5.87 3.63
N VAL A 115 -12.23 6.71 4.57
CA VAL A 115 -13.04 7.00 5.77
C VAL A 115 -14.08 8.08 5.52
N GLY A 116 -13.83 8.98 4.55
CA GLY A 116 -14.75 10.06 4.19
C GLY A 116 -15.78 9.70 3.13
N GLY A 117 -15.68 8.52 2.51
CA GLY A 117 -16.63 8.05 1.52
C GLY A 117 -16.42 8.61 0.11
N GLY A 118 -15.25 9.17 -0.20
CA GLY A 118 -14.96 9.64 -1.55
C GLY A 118 -13.68 10.46 -1.63
N ALA A 119 -13.11 10.48 -2.82
CA ALA A 119 -11.93 11.29 -3.14
C ALA A 119 -12.35 12.63 -3.75
#